data_be7a4dfdfa145a14f0e37a3b6f2d80f5
#
_entry.id   be7a4dfdfa145a14f0e37a3b6f2d80f5
#
_cell.length_a   1.000
_cell.length_b   1.000
_cell.length_c   1.000
_cell.angle_alpha   90.00
_cell.angle_beta   90.00
_cell.angle_gamma   90.00
#
_symmetry.space_group_name_H-M   'P 1'
#
loop_
_entity.id
_entity.type
_entity.pdbx_description
1 polymer ?
#
loop_
_entity_poly.entity_id
_entity_poly.type
_entity_poly.pdbx_seq_one_letter_code
_entity_poly.pdbx_strand_id
1 'polypeptide(L)'
;MISINLNKKVIIFGFIFTFFSCFGQSFFLGLFNPSIRSELNIGQGQFGTIYALATLCSSLVIIWFGKKIDEIQLFYYSFIVIALLFVSSTFFSIINNIYLLFVGIFLLRFSGQGLMIHTGATAISRYFNKSRGKALSAIWFGLSSAEFIMPVLITFFLSLYSWKILWQGISILIIIILPLTIYSTIKFINFESREVKKNLNQDLSSVKKIKNWTRKEVIFDLKFYVITLTMQVLPTISTGIFVYQSFISESKNWGTFIFAQSFMAYSVASLITLFGTGFLVDKFSSRKLIPFMNIPLIFALIVLVFFDHPYTAFIFLGLCGISNGIGNVLGASTWAELYGVRYIGSIKALTTAIMVFSTAFGTAIFGVLIDQGFSIERIALTSSGYIVLVTILLLMFRKSFVPKYLSE
;
A
#
# COMPACT_ATOMS: atom_id res chain seq x y z
N MET A 1 34.06 -1.69 10.11
CA MET A 1 33.80 -1.39 8.67
C MET A 1 32.94 -2.44 7.97
N ILE A 2 33.18 -3.74 8.12
CA ILE A 2 32.39 -4.83 7.47
C ILE A 2 30.90 -4.77 7.83
N SER A 3 30.52 -4.52 9.08
CA SER A 3 29.12 -4.47 9.52
C SER A 3 28.31 -3.29 8.93
N ILE A 4 28.95 -2.15 8.71
CA ILE A 4 28.31 -0.96 8.14
C ILE A 4 28.01 -1.17 6.66
N ASN A 5 28.93 -1.83 5.94
CA ASN A 5 28.75 -2.11 4.51
C ASN A 5 27.68 -3.18 4.28
N LEU A 6 27.57 -4.16 5.18
CA LEU A 6 26.55 -5.19 5.14
C LEU A 6 25.13 -4.61 5.41
N ASN A 7 25.03 -3.70 6.37
CA ASN A 7 23.77 -3.00 6.67
C ASN A 7 23.24 -2.22 5.46
N LYS A 8 24.12 -1.53 4.74
CA LYS A 8 23.77 -0.78 3.51
C LYS A 8 23.24 -1.71 2.42
N LYS A 9 23.89 -2.87 2.20
CA LYS A 9 23.47 -3.83 1.18
C LYS A 9 22.06 -4.36 1.42
N VAL A 10 21.70 -4.69 2.68
CA VAL A 10 20.35 -5.17 3.02
C VAL A 10 19.30 -4.07 2.83
N ILE A 11 19.62 -2.83 3.16
CA ILE A 11 18.73 -1.69 2.92
C ILE A 11 18.54 -1.45 1.42
N ILE A 12 19.61 -1.50 0.62
CA ILE A 12 19.53 -1.38 -0.85
C ILE A 12 18.67 -2.47 -1.46
N PHE A 13 18.83 -3.72 -1.01
CA PHE A 13 17.98 -4.83 -1.43
C PHE A 13 16.50 -4.54 -1.14
N GLY A 14 16.17 -4.18 0.11
CA GLY A 14 14.81 -3.87 0.49
C GLY A 14 14.23 -2.67 -0.26
N PHE A 15 15.03 -1.60 -0.47
CA PHE A 15 14.64 -0.43 -1.25
C PHE A 15 14.30 -0.79 -2.70
N ILE A 16 15.14 -1.57 -3.37
CA ILE A 16 14.89 -1.95 -4.77
C ILE A 16 13.67 -2.87 -4.86
N PHE A 17 13.50 -3.80 -3.92
CA PHE A 17 12.32 -4.65 -3.89
C PHE A 17 11.02 -3.84 -3.69
N THR A 18 11.01 -2.85 -2.81
CA THR A 18 9.84 -1.98 -2.63
C THR A 18 9.65 -1.03 -3.82
N PHE A 19 10.72 -0.55 -4.44
CA PHE A 19 10.62 0.24 -5.67
C PHE A 19 9.96 -0.56 -6.80
N PHE A 20 10.46 -1.75 -7.10
CA PHE A 20 9.92 -2.60 -8.17
C PHE A 20 8.54 -3.22 -7.83
N SER A 21 8.11 -3.17 -6.59
CA SER A 21 6.74 -3.54 -6.22
C SER A 21 5.68 -2.64 -6.87
N CYS A 22 6.08 -1.47 -7.36
CA CYS A 22 5.19 -0.51 -8.03
C CYS A 22 4.43 -1.14 -9.20
N PHE A 23 5.01 -2.09 -9.91
CA PHE A 23 4.39 -2.75 -11.06
C PHE A 23 3.11 -3.53 -10.71
N GLY A 24 2.90 -3.87 -9.45
CA GLY A 24 1.64 -4.43 -8.95
C GLY A 24 0.74 -3.44 -8.21
N GLN A 25 1.12 -2.16 -8.08
CA GLN A 25 0.36 -1.17 -7.33
C GLN A 25 -0.75 -0.53 -8.16
N SER A 26 -1.81 -0.09 -7.47
CA SER A 26 -2.99 0.52 -8.11
C SER A 26 -2.67 1.81 -8.86
N PHE A 27 -1.78 2.66 -8.32
CA PHE A 27 -1.39 3.90 -8.99
C PHE A 27 -0.68 3.64 -10.32
N PHE A 28 0.10 2.56 -10.41
CA PHE A 28 0.80 2.18 -11.62
C PHE A 28 -0.12 1.51 -12.65
N LEU A 29 -0.90 0.52 -12.22
CA LEU A 29 -1.84 -0.19 -13.09
C LEU A 29 -2.94 0.74 -13.63
N GLY A 30 -3.35 1.74 -12.85
CA GLY A 30 -4.32 2.75 -13.25
C GLY A 30 -3.89 3.62 -14.43
N LEU A 31 -2.57 3.78 -14.67
CA LEU A 31 -2.05 4.49 -15.86
C LEU A 31 -2.42 3.80 -17.17
N PHE A 32 -2.52 2.47 -17.14
CA PHE A 32 -2.83 1.66 -18.32
C PHE A 32 -4.33 1.41 -18.50
N ASN A 33 -5.17 1.76 -17.54
CA ASN A 33 -6.61 1.53 -17.54
C ASN A 33 -7.29 1.98 -18.86
N PRO A 34 -7.09 3.21 -19.39
CA PRO A 34 -7.74 3.64 -20.61
C PRO A 34 -7.36 2.78 -21.81
N SER A 35 -6.05 2.51 -21.97
CA SER A 35 -5.52 1.73 -23.10
C SER A 35 -6.04 0.28 -23.09
N ILE A 36 -6.08 -0.34 -21.91
CA ILE A 36 -6.58 -1.71 -21.74
C ILE A 36 -8.07 -1.77 -22.04
N ARG A 37 -8.87 -0.84 -21.49
CA ARG A 37 -10.32 -0.81 -21.69
C ARG A 37 -10.68 -0.55 -23.15
N SER A 38 -10.00 0.38 -23.79
CA SER A 38 -10.20 0.68 -25.21
C SER A 38 -9.91 -0.55 -26.09
N GLU A 39 -8.83 -1.28 -25.82
CA GLU A 39 -8.46 -2.46 -26.59
C GLU A 39 -9.41 -3.65 -26.37
N LEU A 40 -9.87 -3.85 -25.13
CA LEU A 40 -10.75 -4.96 -24.78
C LEU A 40 -12.24 -4.64 -24.91
N ASN A 41 -12.60 -3.41 -25.26
CA ASN A 41 -13.98 -2.94 -25.38
C ASN A 41 -14.80 -3.13 -24.10
N ILE A 42 -14.24 -2.77 -22.94
CA ILE A 42 -14.87 -2.93 -21.61
C ILE A 42 -15.12 -1.59 -20.92
N GLY A 43 -16.20 -1.52 -20.12
CA GLY A 43 -16.55 -0.36 -19.31
C GLY A 43 -15.68 -0.22 -18.07
N GLN A 44 -15.84 0.91 -17.35
CA GLN A 44 -15.12 1.20 -16.12
C GLN A 44 -15.48 0.21 -15.00
N GLY A 45 -16.78 -0.08 -14.82
CA GLY A 45 -17.26 -1.02 -13.82
C GLY A 45 -16.81 -2.45 -14.08
N GLN A 46 -16.76 -2.86 -15.36
CA GLN A 46 -16.27 -4.19 -15.72
C GLN A 46 -14.76 -4.32 -15.42
N PHE A 47 -13.97 -3.32 -15.77
CA PHE A 47 -12.54 -3.27 -15.39
C PHE A 47 -12.36 -3.29 -13.88
N GLY A 48 -13.11 -2.45 -13.13
CA GLY A 48 -13.04 -2.39 -11.68
C GLY A 48 -13.42 -3.69 -10.98
N THR A 49 -14.45 -4.38 -11.50
CA THR A 49 -14.87 -5.68 -10.97
C THR A 49 -13.79 -6.75 -11.21
N ILE A 50 -13.22 -6.81 -12.41
CA ILE A 50 -12.10 -7.71 -12.72
C ILE A 50 -10.91 -7.43 -11.81
N TYR A 51 -10.56 -6.15 -11.66
CA TYR A 51 -9.47 -5.71 -10.79
C TYR A 51 -9.71 -6.11 -9.32
N ALA A 52 -10.93 -5.89 -8.83
CA ALA A 52 -11.32 -6.23 -7.47
C ALA A 52 -11.19 -7.74 -7.20
N LEU A 53 -11.79 -8.57 -8.07
CA LEU A 53 -11.75 -10.03 -7.94
C LEU A 53 -10.31 -10.56 -8.03
N ALA A 54 -9.52 -10.07 -8.98
CA ALA A 54 -8.12 -10.44 -9.13
C ALA A 54 -7.29 -10.08 -7.88
N THR A 55 -7.54 -8.89 -7.30
CA THR A 55 -6.89 -8.43 -6.06
C THR A 55 -7.26 -9.33 -4.87
N LEU A 56 -8.53 -9.68 -4.70
CA LEU A 56 -8.98 -10.59 -3.65
C LEU A 56 -8.34 -11.97 -3.79
N CYS A 57 -8.35 -12.55 -4.99
CA CYS A 57 -7.69 -13.84 -5.25
C CYS A 57 -6.19 -13.80 -4.92
N SER A 58 -5.49 -12.73 -5.32
CA SER A 58 -4.07 -12.58 -5.03
C SER A 58 -3.79 -12.52 -3.53
N SER A 59 -4.65 -11.85 -2.76
CA SER A 59 -4.51 -11.75 -1.30
C SER A 59 -4.70 -13.08 -0.59
N LEU A 60 -5.56 -13.94 -1.10
CA LEU A 60 -5.73 -15.29 -0.56
C LEU A 60 -4.51 -16.16 -0.81
N VAL A 61 -3.95 -16.12 -2.01
CA VAL A 61 -2.78 -16.93 -2.37
C VAL A 61 -1.53 -16.52 -1.61
N ILE A 62 -1.35 -15.22 -1.36
CA ILE A 62 -0.18 -14.72 -0.64
C ILE A 62 -0.07 -15.25 0.81
N ILE A 63 -1.20 -15.61 1.43
CA ILE A 63 -1.22 -16.17 2.79
C ILE A 63 -0.42 -17.47 2.85
N TRP A 64 -0.50 -18.30 1.82
CA TRP A 64 0.24 -19.58 1.75
C TRP A 64 1.63 -19.40 1.17
N PHE A 65 1.74 -18.69 0.05
CA PHE A 65 3.03 -18.53 -0.62
C PHE A 65 4.00 -17.65 0.19
N GLY A 66 3.51 -16.64 0.88
CA GLY A 66 4.31 -15.77 1.74
C GLY A 66 5.01 -16.51 2.87
N LYS A 67 4.40 -17.60 3.39
CA LYS A 67 5.04 -18.45 4.43
C LYS A 67 6.27 -19.17 3.93
N LYS A 68 6.37 -19.45 2.64
CA LYS A 68 7.51 -20.16 2.06
C LYS A 68 8.84 -19.43 2.24
N ILE A 69 8.80 -18.15 2.53
CA ILE A 69 10.00 -17.37 2.89
C ILE A 69 10.67 -17.87 4.19
N ASP A 70 9.92 -18.56 5.07
CA ASP A 70 10.43 -19.13 6.30
C ASP A 70 11.08 -20.51 6.07
N GLU A 71 10.72 -21.19 4.97
CA GLU A 71 11.20 -22.54 4.62
C GLU A 71 12.36 -22.49 3.61
N ILE A 72 12.38 -21.48 2.75
CA ILE A 72 13.35 -21.34 1.65
C ILE A 72 14.37 -20.26 2.02
N GLN A 73 15.64 -20.48 1.73
CA GLN A 73 16.67 -19.45 1.91
C GLN A 73 16.27 -18.17 1.15
N LEU A 74 16.41 -17.00 1.79
CA LEU A 74 16.00 -15.71 1.24
C LEU A 74 16.55 -15.44 -0.15
N PHE A 75 17.78 -15.90 -0.44
CA PHE A 75 18.41 -15.77 -1.75
C PHE A 75 17.59 -16.48 -2.83
N TYR A 76 17.26 -17.74 -2.68
CA TYR A 76 16.48 -18.52 -3.65
C TYR A 76 15.01 -18.05 -3.71
N TYR A 77 14.43 -17.74 -2.55
CA TYR A 77 13.08 -17.21 -2.50
C TYR A 77 12.96 -15.90 -3.29
N SER A 78 13.96 -15.01 -3.18
CA SER A 78 14.00 -13.76 -3.93
C SER A 78 14.06 -13.99 -5.45
N PHE A 79 14.80 -15.00 -5.92
CA PHE A 79 14.80 -15.37 -7.34
C PHE A 79 13.45 -15.89 -7.81
N ILE A 80 12.75 -16.69 -6.99
CA ILE A 80 11.39 -17.16 -7.31
C ILE A 80 10.44 -15.95 -7.46
N VAL A 81 10.52 -14.98 -6.55
CA VAL A 81 9.68 -13.78 -6.59
C VAL A 81 9.97 -12.93 -7.84
N ILE A 82 11.24 -12.77 -8.21
CA ILE A 82 11.62 -12.06 -9.44
C ILE A 82 11.13 -12.80 -10.69
N ALA A 83 11.30 -14.13 -10.74
CA ALA A 83 10.82 -14.93 -11.86
C ALA A 83 9.29 -14.81 -12.02
N LEU A 84 8.56 -14.82 -10.90
CA LEU A 84 7.11 -14.59 -10.91
C LEU A 84 6.76 -13.19 -11.41
N LEU A 85 7.48 -12.14 -10.98
CA LEU A 85 7.23 -10.78 -11.45
C LEU A 85 7.56 -10.63 -12.94
N PHE A 86 8.65 -11.23 -13.41
CA PHE A 86 9.01 -11.27 -14.82
C PHE A 86 7.93 -11.95 -15.66
N VAL A 87 7.50 -13.15 -15.26
CA VAL A 87 6.41 -13.89 -15.95
C VAL A 87 5.12 -13.09 -15.93
N SER A 88 4.78 -12.46 -14.80
CA SER A 88 3.59 -11.60 -14.67
C SER A 88 3.61 -10.42 -15.64
N SER A 89 4.75 -9.73 -15.73
CA SER A 89 4.91 -8.56 -16.61
C SER A 89 4.89 -8.97 -18.09
N THR A 90 5.55 -10.07 -18.45
CA THR A 90 5.54 -10.62 -19.80
C THR A 90 4.14 -11.08 -20.19
N PHE A 91 3.46 -11.81 -19.29
CA PHE A 91 2.08 -12.24 -19.49
C PHE A 91 1.13 -11.06 -19.69
N PHE A 92 1.32 -9.99 -18.90
CA PHE A 92 0.49 -8.79 -19.00
C PHE A 92 0.61 -8.11 -20.36
N SER A 93 1.75 -8.19 -21.02
CA SER A 93 1.98 -7.62 -22.35
C SER A 93 1.23 -8.33 -23.50
N ILE A 94 0.73 -9.54 -23.28
CA ILE A 94 0.06 -10.35 -24.32
C ILE A 94 -1.45 -10.49 -24.10
N ILE A 95 -2.02 -9.78 -23.13
CA ILE A 95 -3.45 -9.81 -22.83
C ILE A 95 -4.27 -9.32 -24.03
N ASN A 96 -5.32 -10.08 -24.39
CA ASN A 96 -6.23 -9.76 -25.49
C ASN A 96 -7.71 -10.05 -25.19
N ASN A 97 -8.03 -10.46 -23.95
CA ASN A 97 -9.38 -10.71 -23.50
C ASN A 97 -9.53 -10.53 -21.98
N ILE A 98 -10.77 -10.52 -21.50
CA ILE A 98 -11.11 -10.26 -20.09
C ILE A 98 -10.62 -11.34 -19.13
N TYR A 99 -10.55 -12.59 -19.55
CA TYR A 99 -10.08 -13.70 -18.72
C TYR A 99 -8.56 -13.59 -18.49
N LEU A 100 -7.81 -13.28 -19.54
CA LEU A 100 -6.38 -13.03 -19.45
C LEU A 100 -6.09 -11.75 -18.67
N LEU A 101 -6.97 -10.73 -18.77
CA LEU A 101 -6.85 -9.52 -17.94
C LEU A 101 -6.98 -9.86 -16.45
N PHE A 102 -7.97 -10.68 -16.08
CA PHE A 102 -8.11 -11.14 -14.68
C PHE A 102 -6.84 -11.85 -14.19
N VAL A 103 -6.33 -12.80 -14.98
CA VAL A 103 -5.11 -13.55 -14.64
C VAL A 103 -3.90 -12.61 -14.55
N GLY A 104 -3.76 -11.68 -15.50
CA GLY A 104 -2.65 -10.73 -15.52
C GLY A 104 -2.64 -9.79 -14.32
N ILE A 105 -3.79 -9.22 -13.97
CA ILE A 105 -3.92 -8.38 -12.75
C ILE A 105 -3.65 -9.21 -11.50
N PHE A 106 -4.22 -10.42 -11.42
CA PHE A 106 -3.95 -11.35 -10.31
C PHE A 106 -2.44 -11.59 -10.13
N LEU A 107 -1.74 -11.94 -11.21
CA LEU A 107 -0.30 -12.22 -11.17
C LEU A 107 0.52 -10.99 -10.77
N LEU A 108 0.22 -9.81 -11.30
CA LEU A 108 0.91 -8.56 -10.94
C LEU A 108 0.63 -8.13 -9.50
N ARG A 109 -0.61 -8.25 -9.04
CA ARG A 109 -0.97 -7.96 -7.64
C ARG A 109 -0.28 -8.92 -6.69
N PHE A 110 -0.22 -10.20 -7.04
CA PHE A 110 0.43 -11.24 -6.25
C PHE A 110 1.95 -11.05 -6.20
N SER A 111 2.61 -11.00 -7.36
CA SER A 111 4.08 -10.93 -7.43
C SER A 111 4.60 -9.54 -7.07
N GLY A 112 4.06 -8.47 -7.65
CA GLY A 112 4.51 -7.08 -7.49
C GLY A 112 4.11 -6.51 -6.13
N GLN A 113 2.84 -6.20 -5.93
CA GLN A 113 2.39 -5.60 -4.67
C GLN A 113 2.60 -6.53 -3.48
N GLY A 114 2.28 -7.80 -3.63
CA GLY A 114 2.31 -8.75 -2.54
C GLY A 114 3.73 -9.22 -2.20
N LEU A 115 4.29 -10.08 -3.03
CA LEU A 115 5.53 -10.79 -2.72
C LEU A 115 6.77 -9.89 -2.68
N MET A 116 6.89 -8.90 -3.56
CA MET A 116 8.05 -7.98 -3.54
C MET A 116 8.13 -7.21 -2.22
N ILE A 117 7.01 -6.61 -1.78
CA ILE A 117 6.95 -5.89 -0.48
C ILE A 117 7.22 -6.85 0.67
N HIS A 118 6.56 -8.02 0.66
CA HIS A 118 6.73 -9.03 1.70
C HIS A 118 8.18 -9.47 1.83
N THR A 119 8.86 -9.73 0.73
CA THR A 119 10.27 -10.17 0.70
C THR A 119 11.19 -9.09 1.24
N GLY A 120 11.07 -7.86 0.76
CA GLY A 120 11.87 -6.73 1.24
C GLY A 120 11.69 -6.46 2.74
N ALA A 121 10.45 -6.37 3.20
CA ALA A 121 10.12 -6.11 4.59
C ALA A 121 10.56 -7.25 5.53
N THR A 122 10.44 -8.51 5.10
CA THR A 122 10.88 -9.67 5.88
C THR A 122 12.40 -9.72 5.98
N ALA A 123 13.14 -9.46 4.91
CA ALA A 123 14.59 -9.38 4.92
C ALA A 123 15.10 -8.36 5.95
N ILE A 124 14.54 -7.15 5.92
CA ILE A 124 14.86 -6.10 6.89
C ILE A 124 14.52 -6.54 8.31
N SER A 125 13.35 -7.12 8.49
CA SER A 125 12.86 -7.53 9.81
C SER A 125 13.70 -8.64 10.44
N ARG A 126 14.29 -9.51 9.64
CA ARG A 126 15.20 -10.57 10.10
C ARG A 126 16.60 -10.06 10.39
N TYR A 127 17.06 -9.08 9.59
CA TYR A 127 18.42 -8.58 9.70
C TYR A 127 18.61 -7.54 10.81
N PHE A 128 17.63 -6.63 10.99
CA PHE A 128 17.73 -5.52 11.94
C PHE A 128 16.89 -5.78 13.21
N ASN A 129 17.53 -5.81 14.39
CA ASN A 129 16.84 -5.95 15.68
C ASN A 129 16.59 -4.56 16.34
N LYS A 130 17.67 -3.84 16.69
CA LYS A 130 17.58 -2.57 17.44
C LYS A 130 17.11 -1.38 16.58
N SER A 131 17.39 -1.36 15.28
CA SER A 131 17.04 -0.26 14.34
C SER A 131 16.01 -0.67 13.30
N ARG A 132 15.21 -1.71 13.59
CA ARG A 132 14.24 -2.29 12.66
C ARG A 132 13.24 -1.25 12.10
N GLY A 133 12.72 -0.37 12.94
CA GLY A 133 11.78 0.68 12.52
C GLY A 133 12.41 1.64 11.51
N LYS A 134 13.62 2.14 11.80
CA LYS A 134 14.36 3.03 10.87
C LYS A 134 14.70 2.34 9.56
N ALA A 135 15.10 1.07 9.61
CA ALA A 135 15.43 0.31 8.41
C ALA A 135 14.19 0.01 7.55
N LEU A 136 13.04 -0.29 8.18
CA LEU A 136 11.77 -0.43 7.47
C LEU A 136 11.33 0.89 6.82
N SER A 137 11.46 2.02 7.52
CA SER A 137 11.17 3.34 6.91
C SER A 137 12.06 3.61 5.70
N ALA A 138 13.34 3.24 5.77
CA ALA A 138 14.27 3.43 4.66
C ALA A 138 13.89 2.64 3.40
N ILE A 139 13.35 1.43 3.52
CA ILE A 139 12.91 0.68 2.34
C ILE A 139 11.58 1.19 1.76
N TRP A 140 10.68 1.72 2.58
CA TRP A 140 9.44 2.34 2.07
C TRP A 140 9.73 3.57 1.20
N PHE A 141 10.89 4.20 1.38
CA PHE A 141 11.38 5.23 0.47
C PHE A 141 11.50 4.73 -0.97
N GLY A 142 11.71 3.41 -1.18
CA GLY A 142 11.74 2.79 -2.51
C GLY A 142 10.39 2.90 -3.22
N LEU A 143 9.28 2.53 -2.55
CA LEU A 143 7.94 2.66 -3.12
C LEU A 143 7.58 4.13 -3.38
N SER A 144 7.87 5.02 -2.43
CA SER A 144 7.62 6.45 -2.61
C SER A 144 8.44 7.06 -3.76
N SER A 145 9.67 6.57 -3.98
CA SER A 145 10.47 6.99 -5.16
C SER A 145 9.82 6.50 -6.46
N ALA A 146 9.23 5.31 -6.47
CA ALA A 146 8.48 4.81 -7.63
C ALA A 146 7.20 5.64 -7.86
N GLU A 147 6.46 5.99 -6.81
CA GLU A 147 5.30 6.89 -6.88
C GLU A 147 5.66 8.29 -7.41
N PHE A 148 6.87 8.76 -7.09
CA PHE A 148 7.39 10.04 -7.57
C PHE A 148 7.78 10.01 -9.05
N ILE A 149 8.46 8.94 -9.50
CA ILE A 149 9.11 8.88 -10.82
C ILE A 149 8.21 8.22 -11.87
N MET A 150 7.62 7.07 -11.53
CA MET A 150 7.00 6.18 -12.53
C MET A 150 5.76 6.77 -13.21
N PRO A 151 4.85 7.51 -12.56
CA PRO A 151 3.68 8.06 -13.24
C PRO A 151 4.06 8.98 -14.40
N VAL A 152 5.02 9.88 -14.19
CA VAL A 152 5.49 10.81 -15.22
C VAL A 152 6.17 10.06 -16.36
N LEU A 153 7.08 9.15 -16.02
CA LEU A 153 7.85 8.39 -16.98
C LEU A 153 6.97 7.49 -17.85
N ILE A 154 6.02 6.78 -17.24
CA ILE A 154 5.11 5.88 -17.97
C ILE A 154 4.12 6.68 -18.81
N THR A 155 3.56 7.78 -18.32
CA THR A 155 2.66 8.64 -19.10
C THR A 155 3.37 9.20 -20.33
N PHE A 156 4.64 9.60 -20.19
CA PHE A 156 5.46 10.01 -21.33
C PHE A 156 5.63 8.88 -22.35
N PHE A 157 6.01 7.70 -21.92
CA PHE A 157 6.20 6.59 -22.83
C PHE A 157 4.89 6.06 -23.43
N LEU A 158 3.75 6.14 -22.72
CA LEU A 158 2.43 5.80 -23.26
C LEU A 158 1.99 6.73 -24.41
N SER A 159 2.54 7.95 -24.51
CA SER A 159 2.29 8.83 -25.65
C SER A 159 3.08 8.43 -26.92
N LEU A 160 4.11 7.61 -26.76
CA LEU A 160 5.02 7.21 -27.86
C LEU A 160 4.83 5.73 -28.26
N TYR A 161 4.47 4.88 -27.32
CA TYR A 161 4.44 3.42 -27.52
C TYR A 161 3.13 2.83 -26.98
N SER A 162 2.75 1.66 -27.52
CA SER A 162 1.63 0.92 -27.00
C SER A 162 1.91 0.40 -25.58
N TRP A 163 0.86 0.26 -24.77
CA TRP A 163 0.98 -0.26 -23.41
C TRP A 163 1.62 -1.65 -23.35
N LYS A 164 1.42 -2.49 -24.37
CA LYS A 164 2.03 -3.83 -24.47
C LYS A 164 3.55 -3.76 -24.62
N ILE A 165 4.05 -2.86 -25.47
CA ILE A 165 5.50 -2.62 -25.64
C ILE A 165 6.11 -2.16 -24.35
N LEU A 166 5.44 -1.29 -23.59
CA LEU A 166 5.96 -0.82 -22.30
C LEU A 166 6.06 -1.98 -21.30
N TRP A 167 5.09 -2.87 -21.23
CA TRP A 167 5.18 -4.05 -20.37
C TRP A 167 6.27 -5.02 -20.77
N GLN A 168 6.56 -5.16 -22.07
CA GLN A 168 7.74 -5.92 -22.56
C GLN A 168 9.04 -5.26 -22.10
N GLY A 169 9.15 -3.94 -22.23
CA GLY A 169 10.30 -3.18 -21.69
C GLY A 169 10.47 -3.33 -20.17
N ILE A 170 9.39 -3.26 -19.41
CA ILE A 170 9.37 -3.52 -17.97
C ILE A 170 9.88 -4.93 -17.66
N SER A 171 9.46 -5.94 -18.42
CA SER A 171 9.92 -7.33 -18.23
C SER A 171 11.43 -7.44 -18.42
N ILE A 172 11.98 -6.77 -19.45
CA ILE A 172 13.43 -6.73 -19.69
C ILE A 172 14.17 -6.05 -18.53
N LEU A 173 13.65 -4.92 -18.03
CA LEU A 173 14.23 -4.24 -16.86
C LEU A 173 14.25 -5.12 -15.62
N ILE A 174 13.17 -5.86 -15.37
CA ILE A 174 13.06 -6.79 -14.23
C ILE A 174 14.15 -7.87 -14.30
N ILE A 175 14.31 -8.53 -15.44
CA ILE A 175 15.27 -9.65 -15.59
C ILE A 175 16.72 -9.18 -15.57
N ILE A 176 17.01 -7.93 -15.91
CA ILE A 176 18.35 -7.36 -15.86
C ILE A 176 18.69 -6.83 -14.47
N ILE A 177 17.84 -5.97 -13.90
CA ILE A 177 18.18 -5.22 -12.68
C ILE A 177 18.06 -6.08 -11.43
N LEU A 178 16.96 -6.84 -11.29
CA LEU A 178 16.69 -7.51 -10.03
C LEU A 178 17.64 -8.70 -9.73
N PRO A 179 18.01 -9.57 -10.68
CA PRO A 179 19.01 -10.60 -10.39
C PRO A 179 20.38 -10.03 -10.01
N LEU A 180 20.81 -8.94 -10.67
CA LEU A 180 22.05 -8.22 -10.32
C LEU A 180 21.96 -7.67 -8.90
N THR A 181 20.81 -7.13 -8.51
CA THR A 181 20.58 -6.63 -7.15
C THR A 181 20.71 -7.75 -6.10
N ILE A 182 20.06 -8.90 -6.32
CA ILE A 182 20.15 -10.03 -5.39
C ILE A 182 21.61 -10.49 -5.26
N TYR A 183 22.28 -10.67 -6.39
CA TYR A 183 23.65 -11.14 -6.43
C TYR A 183 24.61 -10.21 -5.69
N SER A 184 24.49 -8.89 -5.92
CA SER A 184 25.38 -7.88 -5.32
C SER A 184 25.09 -7.59 -3.86
N THR A 185 23.86 -7.83 -3.39
CA THR A 185 23.42 -7.44 -2.05
C THR A 185 23.37 -8.60 -1.06
N ILE A 186 22.59 -9.66 -1.36
CA ILE A 186 22.24 -10.69 -0.36
C ILE A 186 22.93 -12.06 -0.57
N LYS A 187 23.60 -12.30 -1.69
CA LYS A 187 24.23 -13.60 -1.96
C LYS A 187 25.14 -14.09 -0.83
N PHE A 188 25.89 -13.19 -0.21
CA PHE A 188 26.89 -13.52 0.83
C PHE A 188 26.39 -13.26 2.25
N ILE A 189 25.09 -12.97 2.42
CA ILE A 189 24.49 -12.71 3.73
C ILE A 189 23.85 -14.00 4.24
N ASN A 190 24.43 -14.58 5.28
CA ASN A 190 23.79 -15.70 5.97
C ASN A 190 22.75 -15.17 6.96
N PHE A 191 21.47 -15.27 6.60
CA PHE A 191 20.34 -14.85 7.43
C PHE A 191 19.99 -15.85 8.52
N GLU A 192 20.44 -17.11 8.40
CA GLU A 192 20.15 -18.19 9.35
C GLU A 192 20.98 -18.11 10.65
N SER A 193 22.17 -17.53 10.59
CA SER A 193 23.08 -17.45 11.74
C SER A 193 22.71 -16.41 12.80
N ARG A 194 21.71 -15.56 12.55
CA ARG A 194 21.15 -14.62 13.51
C ARG A 194 19.82 -15.12 14.05
N GLU A 195 19.82 -16.28 14.67
CA GLU A 195 18.72 -16.69 15.53
C GLU A 195 18.34 -15.54 16.44
N VAL A 196 17.05 -15.21 16.44
CA VAL A 196 16.39 -14.39 17.45
C VAL A 196 16.49 -15.13 18.79
N LYS A 197 17.71 -15.26 19.33
CA LYS A 197 17.91 -15.72 20.70
C LYS A 197 17.45 -14.62 21.64
N LYS A 198 16.23 -14.79 22.13
CA LYS A 198 15.84 -14.53 23.51
C LYS A 198 16.46 -13.29 24.20
N ASN A 199 15.96 -12.11 23.92
CA ASN A 199 16.00 -11.01 24.89
C ASN A 199 14.63 -10.31 24.99
N LEU A 200 13.56 -11.09 25.13
CA LEU A 200 12.20 -10.62 25.44
C LEU A 200 11.97 -10.42 26.96
N ASN A 201 13.00 -10.63 27.79
CA ASN A 201 12.85 -10.64 29.24
C ASN A 201 13.60 -9.53 30.03
N GLN A 202 14.16 -8.55 29.36
CA GLN A 202 14.82 -7.44 30.09
C GLN A 202 14.32 -6.11 29.53
N ASP A 203 13.29 -5.55 30.11
CA ASP A 203 12.89 -4.15 30.22
C ASP A 203 11.36 -3.99 30.47
N LEU A 204 10.79 -4.78 31.39
CA LEU A 204 9.36 -4.72 31.70
C LEU A 204 9.08 -4.43 33.19
N SER A 205 9.91 -3.65 33.84
CA SER A 205 9.73 -3.45 35.30
C SER A 205 9.06 -2.13 35.74
N SER A 206 8.53 -1.30 34.83
CA SER A 206 7.87 -0.06 35.27
C SER A 206 6.69 0.47 34.42
N VAL A 207 6.22 -0.26 33.42
CA VAL A 207 5.06 0.15 32.62
C VAL A 207 3.85 -0.71 32.99
N LYS A 208 2.69 -0.09 33.30
CA LYS A 208 1.42 -0.80 33.49
C LYS A 208 1.23 -1.79 32.33
N LYS A 209 1.21 -3.09 32.65
CA LYS A 209 1.13 -4.15 31.62
C LYS A 209 -0.24 -4.08 30.93
N ILE A 210 -0.24 -3.73 29.65
CA ILE A 210 -1.44 -3.79 28.81
C ILE A 210 -1.82 -5.27 28.63
N LYS A 211 -3.13 -5.58 28.74
CA LYS A 211 -3.66 -6.91 28.45
C LYS A 211 -3.31 -7.27 26.99
N ASN A 212 -2.70 -8.42 26.79
CA ASN A 212 -2.47 -8.96 25.44
C ASN A 212 -3.70 -9.71 24.99
N TRP A 213 -4.40 -9.15 24.00
CA TRP A 213 -5.62 -9.73 23.43
C TRP A 213 -5.28 -10.76 22.35
N THR A 214 -6.02 -11.88 22.37
CA THR A 214 -5.98 -12.86 21.28
C THR A 214 -6.81 -12.35 20.09
N ARG A 215 -6.54 -12.88 18.89
CA ARG A 215 -7.35 -12.56 17.69
C ARG A 215 -8.85 -12.79 17.91
N LYS A 216 -9.22 -13.85 18.64
CA LYS A 216 -10.63 -14.15 18.94
C LYS A 216 -11.27 -13.06 19.79
N GLU A 217 -10.60 -12.61 20.85
CA GLU A 217 -11.11 -11.52 21.70
C GLU A 217 -11.26 -10.21 20.93
N VAL A 218 -10.33 -9.89 20.01
CA VAL A 218 -10.39 -8.68 19.19
C VAL A 218 -11.57 -8.69 18.23
N ILE A 219 -11.91 -9.84 17.65
CA ILE A 219 -13.08 -9.98 16.75
C ILE A 219 -14.39 -9.69 17.49
N PHE A 220 -14.47 -9.92 18.78
CA PHE A 220 -15.67 -9.61 19.58
C PHE A 220 -15.65 -8.22 20.23
N ASP A 221 -14.62 -7.41 19.99
CA ASP A 221 -14.54 -6.04 20.50
C ASP A 221 -15.11 -5.03 19.48
N LEU A 222 -16.22 -4.36 19.84
CA LEU A 222 -16.84 -3.34 18.99
C LEU A 222 -15.88 -2.21 18.59
N LYS A 223 -14.92 -1.86 19.47
CA LYS A 223 -13.89 -0.84 19.20
C LYS A 223 -13.05 -1.18 17.98
N PHE A 224 -12.76 -2.47 17.80
CA PHE A 224 -12.01 -2.95 16.65
C PHE A 224 -12.69 -2.56 15.34
N TYR A 225 -14.00 -2.75 15.24
CA TYR A 225 -14.76 -2.46 14.01
C TYR A 225 -14.84 -0.97 13.74
N VAL A 226 -15.07 -0.13 14.76
CA VAL A 226 -15.14 1.33 14.59
C VAL A 226 -13.80 1.90 14.13
N ILE A 227 -12.70 1.46 14.74
CA ILE A 227 -11.35 1.89 14.34
C ILE A 227 -11.00 1.35 12.96
N THR A 228 -11.29 0.07 12.70
CA THR A 228 -11.05 -0.54 11.39
C THR A 228 -11.80 0.20 10.31
N LEU A 229 -13.11 0.46 10.49
CA LEU A 229 -13.92 1.21 9.53
C LEU A 229 -13.27 2.56 9.17
N THR A 230 -12.78 3.29 10.17
CA THR A 230 -12.08 4.57 9.96
C THR A 230 -10.77 4.40 9.20
N MET A 231 -10.00 3.37 9.51
CA MET A 231 -8.72 3.10 8.84
C MET A 231 -8.88 2.59 7.41
N GLN A 232 -10.02 1.98 7.08
CA GLN A 232 -10.29 1.47 5.74
C GLN A 232 -10.81 2.55 4.77
N VAL A 233 -11.21 3.72 5.24
CA VAL A 233 -11.62 4.85 4.39
C VAL A 233 -10.55 5.17 3.36
N LEU A 234 -9.32 5.40 3.81
CA LEU A 234 -8.21 5.79 2.94
C LEU A 234 -7.90 4.74 1.87
N PRO A 235 -7.64 3.45 2.17
CA PRO A 235 -7.36 2.46 1.15
C PRO A 235 -8.53 2.25 0.17
N THR A 236 -9.78 2.38 0.62
CA THR A 236 -10.95 2.28 -0.25
C THR A 236 -10.97 3.40 -1.29
N ILE A 237 -10.89 4.65 -0.83
CA ILE A 237 -11.04 5.82 -1.69
C ILE A 237 -9.79 6.03 -2.56
N SER A 238 -8.58 5.92 -1.99
CA SER A 238 -7.36 6.13 -2.77
C SER A 238 -7.14 5.07 -3.84
N THR A 239 -7.57 3.81 -3.62
CA THR A 239 -7.48 2.81 -4.68
C THR A 239 -8.44 3.12 -5.82
N GLY A 240 -9.65 3.59 -5.53
CA GLY A 240 -10.58 4.11 -6.55
C GLY A 240 -9.97 5.27 -7.33
N ILE A 241 -9.43 6.29 -6.65
CA ILE A 241 -8.76 7.43 -7.27
C ILE A 241 -7.62 6.95 -8.19
N PHE A 242 -6.77 6.05 -7.74
CA PHE A 242 -5.61 5.61 -8.50
C PHE A 242 -5.97 4.74 -9.71
N VAL A 243 -6.95 3.87 -9.59
CA VAL A 243 -7.39 3.02 -10.71
C VAL A 243 -8.11 3.83 -11.78
N TYR A 244 -8.88 4.84 -11.37
CA TYR A 244 -9.64 5.70 -12.28
C TYR A 244 -9.03 7.10 -12.49
N GLN A 245 -7.73 7.23 -12.26
CA GLN A 245 -7.00 8.50 -12.38
C GLN A 245 -7.17 9.19 -13.73
N SER A 246 -7.27 8.41 -14.81
CA SER A 246 -7.49 8.97 -16.16
C SER A 246 -8.89 9.54 -16.30
N PHE A 247 -9.92 8.87 -15.78
CA PHE A 247 -11.29 9.37 -15.76
C PHE A 247 -11.36 10.70 -14.96
N ILE A 248 -10.68 10.77 -13.81
CA ILE A 248 -10.60 11.99 -13.00
C ILE A 248 -9.93 13.12 -13.80
N SER A 249 -8.79 12.81 -14.42
CA SER A 249 -8.02 13.78 -15.21
C SER A 249 -8.81 14.31 -16.40
N GLU A 250 -9.54 13.45 -17.10
CA GLU A 250 -10.41 13.81 -18.22
C GLU A 250 -11.61 14.63 -17.74
N SER A 251 -12.31 14.19 -16.69
CA SER A 251 -13.48 14.88 -16.14
C SER A 251 -13.18 16.31 -15.67
N LYS A 252 -11.96 16.53 -15.16
CA LYS A 252 -11.48 17.83 -14.64
C LYS A 252 -10.70 18.64 -15.68
N ASN A 253 -10.51 18.13 -16.90
CA ASN A 253 -9.66 18.73 -17.93
C ASN A 253 -8.24 19.08 -17.45
N TRP A 254 -7.70 18.28 -16.51
CA TRP A 254 -6.35 18.52 -15.96
C TRP A 254 -5.23 18.11 -16.89
N GLY A 255 -5.53 17.22 -17.86
CA GLY A 255 -4.52 16.61 -18.72
C GLY A 255 -3.75 15.48 -18.00
N THR A 256 -3.55 14.40 -18.72
CA THR A 256 -2.94 13.16 -18.16
C THR A 256 -1.54 13.39 -17.62
N PHE A 257 -0.75 14.26 -18.26
CA PHE A 257 0.62 14.54 -17.87
C PHE A 257 0.71 15.34 -16.56
N ILE A 258 -0.14 16.36 -16.38
CA ILE A 258 -0.20 17.15 -15.14
C ILE A 258 -0.66 16.28 -13.98
N PHE A 259 -1.65 15.41 -14.21
CA PHE A 259 -2.09 14.48 -13.20
C PHE A 259 -0.97 13.50 -12.81
N ALA A 260 -0.23 12.97 -13.78
CA ALA A 260 0.92 12.12 -13.49
C ALA A 260 2.02 12.86 -12.69
N GLN A 261 2.30 14.13 -13.01
CA GLN A 261 3.24 14.95 -12.24
C GLN A 261 2.76 15.20 -10.81
N SER A 262 1.46 15.29 -10.58
CA SER A 262 0.91 15.53 -9.24
C SER A 262 1.17 14.38 -8.25
N PHE A 263 1.52 13.17 -8.71
CA PHE A 263 2.03 12.10 -7.86
C PHE A 263 3.35 12.46 -7.16
N MET A 264 4.12 13.41 -7.69
CA MET A 264 5.29 13.94 -6.99
C MET A 264 4.87 14.62 -5.67
N ALA A 265 3.79 15.44 -5.71
CA ALA A 265 3.25 16.07 -4.50
C ALA A 265 2.71 15.03 -3.52
N TYR A 266 2.02 13.99 -4.01
CA TYR A 266 1.56 12.87 -3.20
C TYR A 266 2.70 12.18 -2.45
N SER A 267 3.74 11.80 -3.18
CA SER A 267 4.90 11.08 -2.62
C SER A 267 5.65 11.91 -1.58
N VAL A 268 5.97 13.17 -1.90
CA VAL A 268 6.68 14.09 -0.98
C VAL A 268 5.85 14.35 0.28
N ALA A 269 4.56 14.67 0.13
CA ALA A 269 3.67 14.92 1.25
C ALA A 269 3.50 13.68 2.14
N SER A 270 3.38 12.50 1.53
CA SER A 270 3.29 11.22 2.24
C SER A 270 4.54 10.95 3.08
N LEU A 271 5.73 11.16 2.53
CA LEU A 271 6.99 10.99 3.25
C LEU A 271 7.13 11.96 4.43
N ILE A 272 6.89 13.26 4.19
CA ILE A 272 7.00 14.30 5.22
C ILE A 272 6.05 13.97 6.38
N THR A 273 4.81 13.63 6.07
CA THR A 273 3.80 13.33 7.09
C THR A 273 4.02 11.99 7.79
N LEU A 274 4.57 10.99 7.11
CA LEU A 274 4.96 9.72 7.73
C LEU A 274 5.98 9.96 8.86
N PHE A 275 7.03 10.74 8.60
CA PHE A 275 8.01 11.09 9.64
C PHE A 275 7.41 11.98 10.73
N GLY A 276 6.68 13.04 10.35
CA GLY A 276 6.04 13.96 11.30
C GLY A 276 5.04 13.27 12.22
N THR A 277 4.23 12.36 11.69
CA THR A 277 3.24 11.60 12.47
C THR A 277 3.91 10.65 13.46
N GLY A 278 5.09 10.09 13.13
CA GLY A 278 5.86 9.29 14.06
C GLY A 278 6.16 10.05 15.35
N PHE A 279 6.66 11.29 15.26
CA PHE A 279 6.91 12.15 16.45
C PHE A 279 5.61 12.51 17.19
N LEU A 280 4.50 12.72 16.47
CA LEU A 280 3.22 13.01 17.09
C LEU A 280 2.65 11.80 17.86
N VAL A 281 2.82 10.59 17.35
CA VAL A 281 2.41 9.35 18.02
C VAL A 281 3.19 9.15 19.30
N ASP A 282 4.50 9.39 19.28
CA ASP A 282 5.34 9.28 20.48
C ASP A 282 4.92 10.28 21.58
N LYS A 283 4.47 11.48 21.18
CA LYS A 283 4.05 12.54 22.11
C LYS A 283 2.59 12.41 22.60
N PHE A 284 1.66 12.06 21.70
CA PHE A 284 0.21 12.16 21.97
C PHE A 284 -0.51 10.80 22.00
N SER A 285 0.15 9.70 21.60
CA SER A 285 -0.46 8.39 21.39
C SER A 285 -1.30 8.28 20.10
N SER A 286 -1.22 7.12 19.43
CA SER A 286 -1.89 6.91 18.13
C SER A 286 -3.40 7.02 18.22
N ARG A 287 -4.03 6.50 19.28
CA ARG A 287 -5.49 6.53 19.50
C ARG A 287 -6.10 7.94 19.55
N LYS A 288 -5.32 8.93 19.99
CA LYS A 288 -5.77 10.34 20.03
C LYS A 288 -5.72 10.98 18.64
N LEU A 289 -4.87 10.47 17.77
CA LEU A 289 -4.63 11.02 16.43
C LEU A 289 -5.55 10.41 15.36
N ILE A 290 -6.12 9.22 15.58
CA ILE A 290 -7.00 8.54 14.60
C ILE A 290 -8.12 9.46 14.07
N PRO A 291 -8.83 10.28 14.87
CA PRO A 291 -9.91 11.11 14.36
C PRO A 291 -9.46 12.13 13.29
N PHE A 292 -8.19 12.46 13.27
CA PHE A 292 -7.63 13.46 12.37
C PHE A 292 -7.06 12.87 11.07
N MET A 293 -6.91 11.53 10.97
CA MET A 293 -6.19 10.89 9.87
C MET A 293 -6.83 11.11 8.49
N ASN A 294 -8.15 11.18 8.42
CA ASN A 294 -8.89 11.32 7.16
C ASN A 294 -9.27 12.78 6.85
N ILE A 295 -8.95 13.74 7.71
CA ILE A 295 -9.27 15.16 7.48
C ILE A 295 -8.60 15.68 6.21
N PRO A 296 -7.30 15.45 5.93
CA PRO A 296 -6.71 15.89 4.67
C PRO A 296 -7.37 15.26 3.45
N LEU A 297 -7.87 14.02 3.55
CA LEU A 297 -8.60 13.37 2.46
C LEU A 297 -9.94 14.05 2.18
N ILE A 298 -10.66 14.53 3.21
CA ILE A 298 -11.88 15.35 3.02
C ILE A 298 -11.53 16.61 2.22
N PHE A 299 -10.48 17.33 2.61
CA PHE A 299 -10.05 18.53 1.88
C PHE A 299 -9.59 18.19 0.46
N ALA A 300 -8.94 17.05 0.22
CA ALA A 300 -8.61 16.60 -1.12
C ALA A 300 -9.87 16.43 -1.98
N LEU A 301 -10.89 15.75 -1.46
CA LEU A 301 -12.15 15.56 -2.17
C LEU A 301 -12.92 16.86 -2.39
N ILE A 302 -12.85 17.80 -1.45
CA ILE A 302 -13.41 19.16 -1.61
C ILE A 302 -12.69 19.89 -2.75
N VAL A 303 -11.36 19.81 -2.85
CA VAL A 303 -10.59 20.37 -3.97
C VAL A 303 -11.06 19.76 -5.28
N LEU A 304 -11.24 18.44 -5.33
CA LEU A 304 -11.72 17.73 -6.51
C LEU A 304 -13.13 18.18 -6.94
N VAL A 305 -13.99 18.55 -5.99
CA VAL A 305 -15.37 19.02 -6.29
C VAL A 305 -15.39 20.45 -6.85
N PHE A 306 -14.65 21.37 -6.25
CA PHE A 306 -14.84 22.81 -6.48
C PHE A 306 -13.81 23.45 -7.42
N PHE A 307 -12.73 22.78 -7.76
CA PHE A 307 -11.65 23.38 -8.53
C PHE A 307 -11.29 22.54 -9.76
N ASP A 308 -11.28 23.21 -10.93
CA ASP A 308 -11.00 22.58 -12.23
C ASP A 308 -9.63 22.97 -12.80
N HIS A 309 -8.96 23.95 -12.20
CA HIS A 309 -7.66 24.41 -12.69
C HIS A 309 -6.60 23.27 -12.59
N PRO A 310 -5.82 22.97 -13.66
CA PRO A 310 -4.92 21.82 -13.71
C PRO A 310 -3.95 21.70 -12.53
N TYR A 311 -3.41 22.82 -12.03
CA TYR A 311 -2.49 22.78 -10.87
C TYR A 311 -3.16 22.37 -9.55
N THR A 312 -4.49 22.37 -9.48
CA THR A 312 -5.19 21.85 -8.28
C THR A 312 -5.03 20.32 -8.13
N ALA A 313 -4.64 19.61 -9.20
CA ALA A 313 -4.24 18.21 -9.11
C ALA A 313 -3.10 17.98 -8.11
N PHE A 314 -2.13 18.89 -8.02
CA PHE A 314 -1.03 18.82 -7.05
C PHE A 314 -1.52 18.99 -5.61
N ILE A 315 -2.48 19.90 -5.38
CA ILE A 315 -3.09 20.08 -4.06
C ILE A 315 -3.92 18.85 -3.70
N PHE A 316 -4.72 18.34 -4.62
CA PHE A 316 -5.54 17.14 -4.45
C PHE A 316 -4.71 15.93 -4.07
N LEU A 317 -3.72 15.56 -4.90
CA LEU A 317 -2.88 14.41 -4.60
C LEU A 317 -1.93 14.66 -3.41
N GLY A 318 -1.45 15.89 -3.20
CA GLY A 318 -0.68 16.26 -2.01
C GLY A 318 -1.45 15.99 -0.72
N LEU A 319 -2.73 16.41 -0.65
CA LEU A 319 -3.61 16.14 0.50
C LEU A 319 -3.90 14.63 0.67
N CYS A 320 -4.07 13.89 -0.42
CA CYS A 320 -4.15 12.42 -0.36
C CYS A 320 -2.86 11.82 0.23
N GLY A 321 -1.69 12.33 -0.17
CA GLY A 321 -0.39 11.94 0.36
C GLY A 321 -0.26 12.21 1.85
N ILE A 322 -0.74 13.35 2.34
CA ILE A 322 -0.78 13.66 3.78
C ILE A 322 -1.58 12.59 4.54
N SER A 323 -2.79 12.26 4.09
CA SER A 323 -3.61 11.21 4.70
C SER A 323 -2.90 9.85 4.66
N ASN A 324 -2.20 9.53 3.56
CA ASN A 324 -1.44 8.28 3.43
C ASN A 324 -0.30 8.17 4.45
N GLY A 325 0.50 9.23 4.61
CA GLY A 325 1.57 9.27 5.59
C GLY A 325 1.07 9.09 7.03
N ILE A 326 -0.02 9.80 7.40
CA ILE A 326 -0.68 9.67 8.71
C ILE A 326 -1.22 8.24 8.88
N GLY A 327 -1.97 7.73 7.91
CA GLY A 327 -2.62 6.43 7.95
C GLY A 327 -1.64 5.27 8.14
N ASN A 328 -0.49 5.31 7.46
CA ASN A 328 0.55 4.28 7.56
C ASN A 328 1.12 4.18 8.98
N VAL A 329 1.39 5.32 9.64
CA VAL A 329 1.92 5.32 11.02
C VAL A 329 0.85 4.86 12.01
N LEU A 330 -0.37 5.39 11.91
CA LEU A 330 -1.46 5.03 12.82
C LEU A 330 -1.88 3.57 12.64
N GLY A 331 -1.95 3.07 11.41
CA GLY A 331 -2.23 1.66 11.12
C GLY A 331 -1.19 0.69 11.68
N ALA A 332 0.07 1.15 11.82
CA ALA A 332 1.13 0.34 12.42
C ALA A 332 1.10 0.34 13.95
N SER A 333 0.77 1.48 14.59
CA SER A 333 0.95 1.71 16.03
C SER A 333 -0.32 1.46 16.86
N THR A 334 -1.51 1.79 16.35
CA THR A 334 -2.76 1.75 17.13
C THR A 334 -3.10 0.36 17.68
N TRP A 335 -2.90 -0.67 16.88
CA TRP A 335 -3.23 -2.04 17.30
C TRP A 335 -2.36 -2.55 18.43
N ALA A 336 -1.06 -2.21 18.41
CA ALA A 336 -0.14 -2.55 19.48
C ALA A 336 -0.48 -1.78 20.79
N GLU A 337 -0.90 -0.52 20.67
CA GLU A 337 -1.30 0.32 21.79
C GLU A 337 -2.58 -0.15 22.47
N LEU A 338 -3.57 -0.64 21.69
CA LEU A 338 -4.88 -1.04 22.23
C LEU A 338 -4.91 -2.50 22.70
N TYR A 339 -4.25 -3.40 21.96
CA TYR A 339 -4.40 -4.84 22.14
C TYR A 339 -3.12 -5.55 22.58
N GLY A 340 -2.04 -4.80 22.81
CA GLY A 340 -0.75 -5.35 23.24
C GLY A 340 0.04 -5.96 22.07
N VAL A 341 1.28 -6.39 22.36
CA VAL A 341 2.24 -6.79 21.33
C VAL A 341 2.36 -8.31 21.15
N ARG A 342 1.91 -9.12 22.12
CA ARG A 342 2.13 -10.57 22.11
C ARG A 342 1.51 -11.27 20.90
N TYR A 343 0.28 -10.90 20.52
CA TYR A 343 -0.47 -11.49 19.41
C TYR A 343 -0.64 -10.53 18.23
N ILE A 344 0.16 -9.47 18.17
CA ILE A 344 0.02 -8.38 17.19
C ILE A 344 0.10 -8.87 15.73
N GLY A 345 0.89 -9.92 15.45
CA GLY A 345 0.99 -10.51 14.13
C GLY A 345 -0.34 -11.05 13.61
N SER A 346 -1.10 -11.77 14.46
CA SER A 346 -2.40 -12.32 14.08
C SER A 346 -3.49 -11.24 13.94
N ILE A 347 -3.40 -10.15 14.71
CA ILE A 347 -4.29 -8.98 14.61
C ILE A 347 -3.99 -8.21 13.34
N LYS A 348 -2.72 -7.96 13.02
CA LYS A 348 -2.31 -7.31 11.77
C LYS A 348 -2.70 -8.10 10.52
N ALA A 349 -2.61 -9.43 10.56
CA ALA A 349 -3.07 -10.26 9.46
C ALA A 349 -4.57 -10.06 9.19
N LEU A 350 -5.39 -9.96 10.26
CA LEU A 350 -6.83 -9.67 10.13
C LEU A 350 -7.08 -8.29 9.53
N THR A 351 -6.42 -7.25 10.04
CA THR A 351 -6.60 -5.88 9.52
C THR A 351 -6.10 -5.71 8.10
N THR A 352 -5.03 -6.41 7.71
CA THR A 352 -4.53 -6.44 6.34
C THR A 352 -5.53 -7.12 5.40
N ALA A 353 -6.14 -8.24 5.82
CA ALA A 353 -7.18 -8.90 5.03
C ALA A 353 -8.38 -7.97 4.78
N ILE A 354 -8.84 -7.25 5.83
CA ILE A 354 -9.91 -6.26 5.69
C ILE A 354 -9.48 -5.11 4.77
N MET A 355 -8.23 -4.66 4.85
CA MET A 355 -7.71 -3.61 3.98
C MET A 355 -7.73 -4.03 2.51
N VAL A 356 -7.30 -5.25 2.19
CA VAL A 356 -7.35 -5.75 0.81
C VAL A 356 -8.78 -5.83 0.29
N PHE A 357 -9.72 -6.30 1.14
CA PHE A 357 -11.14 -6.30 0.81
C PHE A 357 -11.65 -4.87 0.52
N SER A 358 -11.27 -3.90 1.36
CA SER A 358 -11.67 -2.50 1.20
C SER A 358 -11.12 -1.87 -0.08
N THR A 359 -9.86 -2.18 -0.47
CA THR A 359 -9.29 -1.72 -1.74
C THR A 359 -10.02 -2.30 -2.96
N ALA A 360 -10.36 -3.59 -2.90
CA ALA A 360 -11.12 -4.25 -3.95
C ALA A 360 -12.54 -3.65 -4.07
N PHE A 361 -13.22 -3.46 -2.93
CA PHE A 361 -14.55 -2.86 -2.88
C PHE A 361 -14.57 -1.43 -3.41
N GLY A 362 -13.58 -0.60 -3.06
CA GLY A 362 -13.43 0.75 -3.57
C GLY A 362 -13.31 0.80 -5.10
N THR A 363 -12.48 -0.08 -5.69
CA THR A 363 -12.32 -0.16 -7.14
C THR A 363 -13.62 -0.56 -7.84
N ALA A 364 -14.31 -1.56 -7.33
CA ALA A 364 -15.57 -2.02 -7.93
C ALA A 364 -16.65 -0.94 -7.86
N ILE A 365 -16.85 -0.29 -6.70
CA ILE A 365 -17.86 0.75 -6.53
C ILE A 365 -17.59 1.95 -7.43
N PHE A 366 -16.37 2.48 -7.47
CA PHE A 366 -16.04 3.61 -8.32
C PHE A 366 -16.36 3.30 -9.78
N GLY A 367 -15.98 2.11 -10.28
CA GLY A 367 -16.25 1.72 -11.65
C GLY A 367 -17.75 1.64 -11.98
N VAL A 368 -18.54 1.02 -11.10
CA VAL A 368 -19.99 0.91 -11.27
C VAL A 368 -20.65 2.29 -11.26
N LEU A 369 -20.27 3.18 -10.34
CA LEU A 369 -20.82 4.54 -10.29
C LEU A 369 -20.49 5.34 -11.55
N ILE A 370 -19.27 5.21 -12.07
CA ILE A 370 -18.88 5.86 -13.32
C ILE A 370 -19.70 5.34 -14.50
N ASP A 371 -19.88 4.01 -14.62
CA ASP A 371 -20.71 3.42 -15.70
C ASP A 371 -22.20 3.81 -15.60
N GLN A 372 -22.68 4.09 -14.39
CA GLN A 372 -24.03 4.64 -14.16
C GLN A 372 -24.14 6.16 -14.47
N GLY A 373 -23.06 6.79 -14.93
CA GLY A 373 -23.03 8.21 -15.30
C GLY A 373 -22.87 9.18 -14.13
N PHE A 374 -22.43 8.70 -12.94
CA PHE A 374 -22.12 9.61 -11.85
C PHE A 374 -20.87 10.42 -12.19
N SER A 375 -20.96 11.74 -12.06
CA SER A 375 -19.78 12.60 -12.22
C SER A 375 -18.79 12.43 -11.07
N ILE A 376 -17.52 12.78 -11.32
CA ILE A 376 -16.48 12.66 -10.29
C ILE A 376 -16.76 13.51 -9.07
N GLU A 377 -17.42 14.67 -9.23
CA GLU A 377 -17.83 15.56 -8.14
C GLU A 377 -18.86 14.88 -7.23
N ARG A 378 -19.84 14.17 -7.81
CA ARG A 378 -20.84 13.40 -7.03
C ARG A 378 -20.17 12.25 -6.27
N ILE A 379 -19.26 11.54 -6.91
CA ILE A 379 -18.48 10.46 -6.27
C ILE A 379 -17.63 11.03 -5.13
N ALA A 380 -16.99 12.18 -5.33
CA ALA A 380 -16.19 12.84 -4.31
C ALA A 380 -17.04 13.34 -3.13
N LEU A 381 -18.20 13.96 -3.40
CA LEU A 381 -19.14 14.41 -2.35
C LEU A 381 -19.68 13.24 -1.52
N THR A 382 -20.13 12.17 -2.16
CA THR A 382 -20.62 10.97 -1.44
C THR A 382 -19.51 10.33 -0.62
N SER A 383 -18.29 10.28 -1.15
CA SER A 383 -17.10 9.81 -0.43
C SER A 383 -16.77 10.71 0.77
N SER A 384 -16.86 12.03 0.62
CA SER A 384 -16.65 12.98 1.72
C SER A 384 -17.72 12.80 2.80
N GLY A 385 -18.99 12.65 2.43
CA GLY A 385 -20.07 12.36 3.36
C GLY A 385 -19.84 11.06 4.15
N TYR A 386 -19.38 10.03 3.48
CA TYR A 386 -18.99 8.77 4.13
C TYR A 386 -17.85 8.97 5.14
N ILE A 387 -16.80 9.74 4.79
CA ILE A 387 -15.70 10.04 5.71
C ILE A 387 -16.21 10.79 6.96
N VAL A 388 -17.05 11.81 6.75
CA VAL A 388 -17.64 12.60 7.86
C VAL A 388 -18.45 11.69 8.77
N LEU A 389 -19.31 10.84 8.22
CA LEU A 389 -20.15 9.91 8.98
C LEU A 389 -19.29 8.94 9.83
N VAL A 390 -18.26 8.34 9.23
CA VAL A 390 -17.34 7.44 9.92
C VAL A 390 -16.54 8.18 11.00
N THR A 391 -16.15 9.43 10.75
CA THR A 391 -15.43 10.25 11.73
C THR A 391 -16.33 10.63 12.92
N ILE A 392 -17.59 10.96 12.68
CA ILE A 392 -18.58 11.22 13.74
C ILE A 392 -18.78 9.95 14.59
N LEU A 393 -18.97 8.80 13.94
CA LEU A 393 -19.07 7.52 14.62
C LEU A 393 -17.84 7.26 15.52
N LEU A 394 -16.64 7.47 15.00
CA LEU A 394 -15.42 7.32 15.76
C LEU A 394 -15.37 8.24 16.98
N LEU A 395 -15.76 9.51 16.82
CA LEU A 395 -15.78 10.50 17.91
C LEU A 395 -16.77 10.13 19.02
N MET A 396 -17.94 9.56 18.67
CA MET A 396 -18.91 9.07 19.65
C MET A 396 -18.32 7.95 20.53
N PHE A 397 -17.52 7.07 19.94
CA PHE A 397 -16.88 5.95 20.66
C PHE A 397 -15.50 6.31 21.25
N ARG A 398 -14.98 7.54 21.06
CA ARG A 398 -13.61 7.93 21.46
C ARG A 398 -13.29 7.66 22.92
N LYS A 399 -14.24 7.85 23.84
CA LYS A 399 -14.02 7.60 25.27
C LYS A 399 -13.76 6.11 25.59
N SER A 400 -14.20 5.20 24.71
CA SER A 400 -14.02 3.76 24.89
C SER A 400 -12.64 3.26 24.42
N PHE A 401 -11.86 4.07 23.67
CA PHE A 401 -10.54 3.67 23.13
C PHE A 401 -9.44 3.74 24.20
N VAL A 402 -9.67 3.05 25.31
CA VAL A 402 -8.69 2.94 26.40
C VAL A 402 -8.16 1.51 26.41
N PRO A 403 -6.81 1.32 26.46
CA PRO A 403 -6.24 0.00 26.63
C PRO A 403 -6.73 -0.63 27.93
N LYS A 404 -7.02 -1.91 27.93
CA LYS A 404 -7.26 -2.64 29.16
C LYS A 404 -5.90 -2.96 29.79
N TYR A 405 -5.71 -2.54 31.01
CA TYR A 405 -4.55 -2.91 31.82
C TYR A 405 -4.85 -4.20 32.59
N LEU A 406 -3.84 -5.00 32.85
CA LEU A 406 -3.97 -6.11 33.80
C LEU A 406 -4.20 -5.50 35.18
N SER A 407 -5.28 -5.90 35.87
CA SER A 407 -5.43 -5.65 37.30
C SER A 407 -4.26 -6.31 38.03
N GLU A 408 -3.61 -5.58 38.90
CA GLU A 408 -2.61 -6.10 39.82
C GLU A 408 -3.14 -7.22 40.66
#